data_9bf4fe32a1d0a6de62f5cd6fa9e59a41
#
_entry.id   9bf4fe32a1d0a6de62f5cd6fa9e59a41
#
_cell.length_a   1.000
_cell.length_b   1.000
_cell.length_c   1.000
_cell.angle_alpha   90.00
_cell.angle_beta   90.00
_cell.angle_gamma   90.00
#
_symmetry.space_group_name_H-M   'P 1'
#
loop_
_entity.id
_entity.type
_entity.pdbx_description
1 polymer ?
#
loop_
_entity_poly.entity_id
_entity_poly.type
_entity_poly.pdbx_seq_one_letter_code
_entity_poly.pdbx_strand_id
1 'polypeptide(L)'
;MKRLLGILLLAVACNQPGANTVPEDKQGQEPEKKEFTAKLTTLPATGITVSSAILHASYEGLDTEYDPQGVVFRYGTSAESLSQEAEVFEHVSGPSGEFSKALDELTSGQTYYYQATFDAWNPVEKKYTHVSGEVLSFTTDKKALTSAVPEWAELPVLDYTSDGSYKVSTTDSNLYYAWHISPDVKGPGGKLARNYTVCYSAEHHCPVWVAAPRHSMYVGSSGRTDAYGKDPDVPADIQYNSKSTGGGCNKGHMLGSAERTCSKATNQQVFYYTNIAPQLSSGFNTGGGGWNLLEDYVDTQVCADTLYEVLGTYFERYTDGYGKTQTPSTISFGSRNDVHMPTMFYYALLRTKSGNSGKSVKDCSASELKCVAFVRSHVNDLKGQKPSAKELMSIADLERLTGFTFFPNVPNAPKNTFSASDWGL
;
A
#
# COMPACT_ATOMS: atom_id res chain seq x y z
N MET A 1 -25.89 -71.41 2.15
CA MET A 1 -27.10 -72.21 1.97
C MET A 1 -27.89 -71.59 0.84
N LYS A 2 -27.75 -72.06 -0.38
CA LYS A 2 -28.59 -73.02 -1.10
C LYS A 2 -30.10 -72.70 -1.00
N ARG A 3 -30.69 -72.35 -2.10
CA ARG A 3 -31.63 -73.00 -3.03
C ARG A 3 -32.25 -71.90 -3.91
N LEU A 4 -32.10 -71.92 -5.22
CA LEU A 4 -32.49 -72.79 -6.34
C LEU A 4 -34.00 -72.93 -6.55
N LEU A 5 -34.37 -72.54 -7.77
CA LEU A 5 -35.25 -73.22 -8.75
C LEU A 5 -36.76 -72.89 -8.77
N GLY A 6 -37.23 -72.66 -10.02
CA GLY A 6 -38.58 -72.87 -10.45
C GLY A 6 -38.92 -72.29 -11.82
N ILE A 7 -38.54 -73.00 -12.87
CA ILE A 7 -39.00 -72.84 -14.27
C ILE A 7 -40.41 -73.43 -14.36
N LEU A 8 -41.34 -72.80 -15.08
CA LEU A 8 -42.41 -73.53 -15.77
C LEU A 8 -42.78 -72.81 -17.07
N LEU A 9 -42.47 -73.49 -18.20
CA LEU A 9 -43.04 -73.29 -19.53
C LEU A 9 -44.44 -73.87 -19.59
N LEU A 10 -45.35 -73.26 -20.35
CA LEU A 10 -46.33 -73.96 -21.17
C LEU A 10 -46.75 -73.15 -22.37
N ALA A 11 -46.51 -73.73 -23.55
CA ALA A 11 -47.01 -73.29 -24.84
C ALA A 11 -48.33 -73.98 -25.17
N VAL A 12 -49.14 -73.41 -26.03
CA VAL A 12 -49.97 -74.04 -27.08
C VAL A 12 -50.79 -72.93 -27.75
N ALA A 13 -50.63 -72.54 -28.95
CA ALA A 13 -50.80 -72.97 -30.33
C ALA A 13 -52.11 -72.46 -30.98
N CYS A 14 -51.94 -71.87 -32.11
CA CYS A 14 -52.72 -71.86 -33.35
C CYS A 14 -54.11 -71.18 -33.41
N ASN A 15 -54.24 -70.07 -34.23
CA ASN A 15 -54.72 -70.16 -35.62
C ASN A 15 -54.73 -68.84 -36.35
N GLN A 16 -54.30 -68.82 -37.61
CA GLN A 16 -54.38 -67.80 -38.62
C GLN A 16 -55.77 -67.80 -39.35
N PRO A 17 -56.15 -66.93 -40.33
CA PRO A 17 -55.36 -65.84 -41.01
C PRO A 17 -56.16 -64.52 -41.26
N GLY A 18 -55.49 -63.51 -41.67
CA GLY A 18 -56.15 -62.47 -42.48
C GLY A 18 -55.60 -61.07 -42.50
N ALA A 19 -55.07 -60.69 -43.64
CA ALA A 19 -54.92 -59.35 -44.19
C ALA A 19 -53.66 -58.50 -43.89
N ASN A 20 -52.86 -58.44 -44.94
CA ASN A 20 -51.77 -57.45 -45.17
C ASN A 20 -52.21 -56.00 -44.98
N THR A 21 -51.57 -55.29 -44.11
CA THR A 21 -51.31 -53.85 -44.30
C THR A 21 -49.85 -53.62 -43.90
N VAL A 22 -49.04 -53.15 -44.81
CA VAL A 22 -47.66 -52.68 -44.65
C VAL A 22 -47.72 -51.44 -43.78
N PRO A 23 -47.01 -51.39 -42.61
CA PRO A 23 -46.83 -50.11 -41.91
C PRO A 23 -45.77 -49.29 -42.69
N GLU A 24 -46.13 -48.05 -42.94
CA GLU A 24 -45.24 -47.00 -43.45
C GLU A 24 -43.95 -46.93 -42.62
N ASP A 25 -42.87 -46.89 -43.34
CA ASP A 25 -41.51 -46.62 -42.87
C ASP A 25 -41.51 -45.32 -42.06
N LYS A 26 -41.35 -45.39 -40.76
CA LYS A 26 -40.96 -44.23 -39.93
C LYS A 26 -39.54 -43.89 -40.37
N GLN A 27 -39.46 -42.82 -41.20
CA GLN A 27 -38.21 -42.12 -41.47
C GLN A 27 -37.46 -41.95 -40.15
N GLY A 28 -36.28 -42.58 -40.01
CA GLY A 28 -35.36 -42.39 -38.93
C GLY A 28 -35.00 -40.91 -38.88
N GLN A 29 -35.41 -40.24 -37.79
CA GLN A 29 -34.81 -38.95 -37.45
C GLN A 29 -33.32 -39.21 -37.34
N GLU A 30 -32.52 -38.56 -38.19
CA GLU A 30 -31.08 -38.46 -38.01
C GLU A 30 -30.82 -37.97 -36.58
N PRO A 31 -29.90 -38.57 -35.79
CA PRO A 31 -29.63 -38.12 -34.43
C PRO A 31 -29.17 -36.69 -34.50
N GLU A 32 -29.86 -35.80 -33.79
CA GLU A 32 -29.52 -34.38 -33.65
C GLU A 32 -28.03 -34.30 -33.31
N LYS A 33 -27.28 -33.57 -34.15
CA LYS A 33 -25.85 -33.43 -34.00
C LYS A 33 -25.63 -32.58 -32.75
N LYS A 34 -25.31 -33.23 -31.62
CA LYS A 34 -25.01 -32.51 -30.35
C LYS A 34 -23.80 -31.62 -30.56
N GLU A 35 -23.96 -30.35 -30.26
CA GLU A 35 -22.90 -29.32 -30.30
C GLU A 35 -22.59 -28.87 -28.88
N PHE A 36 -21.34 -28.46 -28.64
CA PHE A 36 -20.97 -27.82 -27.37
C PHE A 36 -21.35 -26.33 -27.42
N THR A 37 -22.34 -25.94 -26.65
CA THR A 37 -22.93 -24.60 -26.66
C THR A 37 -22.78 -23.84 -25.34
N ALA A 38 -22.15 -24.46 -24.33
CA ALA A 38 -22.00 -23.84 -23.04
C ALA A 38 -21.22 -22.53 -23.11
N LYS A 39 -21.82 -21.47 -22.58
CA LYS A 39 -21.25 -20.14 -22.50
C LYS A 39 -21.41 -19.58 -21.11
N LEU A 40 -20.37 -18.91 -20.61
CA LEU A 40 -20.32 -18.25 -19.32
C LEU A 40 -19.97 -16.78 -19.50
N THR A 41 -20.71 -15.91 -18.85
CA THR A 41 -20.47 -14.47 -18.86
C THR A 41 -20.27 -13.98 -17.44
N THR A 42 -19.09 -13.43 -17.15
CA THR A 42 -18.86 -12.69 -15.90
C THR A 42 -19.63 -11.38 -15.94
N LEU A 43 -20.38 -11.05 -14.89
CA LEU A 43 -21.20 -9.84 -14.82
C LEU A 43 -20.60 -8.84 -13.82
N PRO A 44 -20.94 -7.54 -13.90
CA PRO A 44 -20.46 -6.52 -12.98
C PRO A 44 -20.76 -6.87 -11.52
N ALA A 45 -19.79 -6.64 -10.64
CA ALA A 45 -19.96 -6.80 -9.21
C ALA A 45 -20.91 -5.75 -8.63
N THR A 46 -21.69 -6.12 -7.60
CA THR A 46 -22.59 -5.24 -6.88
C THR A 46 -22.35 -5.31 -5.38
N GLY A 47 -23.09 -4.52 -4.57
CA GLY A 47 -22.94 -4.55 -3.12
C GLY A 47 -21.53 -4.26 -2.63
N ILE A 48 -20.77 -3.47 -3.41
CA ILE A 48 -19.41 -3.10 -3.09
C ILE A 48 -19.42 -2.22 -1.83
N THR A 49 -18.62 -2.62 -0.85
CA THR A 49 -18.43 -1.89 0.40
C THR A 49 -16.92 -1.72 0.66
N VAL A 50 -16.57 -1.29 1.85
CA VAL A 50 -15.16 -1.15 2.28
C VAL A 50 -14.42 -2.49 2.40
N SER A 51 -15.16 -3.61 2.56
CA SER A 51 -14.56 -4.93 2.81
C SER A 51 -15.31 -6.09 2.18
N SER A 52 -16.31 -5.82 1.33
CA SER A 52 -17.10 -6.87 0.66
C SER A 52 -17.54 -6.46 -0.74
N ALA A 53 -17.90 -7.46 -1.55
CA ALA A 53 -18.55 -7.30 -2.85
C ALA A 53 -19.35 -8.57 -3.18
N ILE A 54 -20.34 -8.46 -4.06
CA ILE A 54 -21.07 -9.61 -4.61
C ILE A 54 -20.70 -9.75 -6.08
N LEU A 55 -20.10 -10.87 -6.44
CA LEU A 55 -19.76 -11.23 -7.81
C LEU A 55 -20.95 -11.94 -8.46
N HIS A 56 -21.16 -11.70 -9.76
CA HIS A 56 -22.26 -12.27 -10.53
C HIS A 56 -21.78 -12.87 -11.84
N ALA A 57 -22.47 -13.90 -12.28
CA ALA A 57 -22.28 -14.50 -13.60
C ALA A 57 -23.59 -15.04 -14.15
N SER A 58 -23.71 -15.08 -15.48
CA SER A 58 -24.77 -15.75 -16.17
C SER A 58 -24.22 -16.82 -17.11
N TYR A 59 -25.01 -17.87 -17.33
CA TYR A 59 -24.64 -18.97 -18.21
C TYR A 59 -25.80 -19.33 -19.13
N GLU A 60 -25.45 -19.91 -20.28
CA GLU A 60 -26.40 -20.42 -21.27
C GLU A 60 -25.82 -21.64 -22.01
N GLY A 61 -26.69 -22.44 -22.61
CA GLY A 61 -26.30 -23.57 -23.46
C GLY A 61 -25.73 -24.77 -22.74
N LEU A 62 -26.02 -24.95 -21.43
CA LEU A 62 -25.63 -26.15 -20.70
C LEU A 62 -26.48 -27.37 -21.11
N ASP A 63 -25.86 -28.55 -21.12
CA ASP A 63 -26.56 -29.82 -21.25
C ASP A 63 -27.44 -30.05 -20.01
N THR A 64 -28.72 -30.36 -20.20
CA THR A 64 -29.67 -30.50 -19.08
C THR A 64 -29.55 -31.85 -18.36
N GLU A 65 -28.78 -32.80 -18.88
CA GLU A 65 -28.53 -34.10 -18.25
C GLU A 65 -27.32 -34.09 -17.32
N TYR A 66 -26.47 -33.02 -17.39
CA TYR A 66 -25.20 -32.93 -16.66
C TYR A 66 -25.00 -31.55 -16.04
N ASP A 67 -24.98 -31.47 -14.73
CA ASP A 67 -24.66 -30.24 -14.02
C ASP A 67 -23.19 -29.86 -14.21
N PRO A 68 -22.85 -28.54 -14.30
CA PRO A 68 -21.48 -28.12 -14.34
C PRO A 68 -20.75 -28.42 -13.03
N GLN A 69 -19.44 -28.60 -13.12
CA GLN A 69 -18.57 -28.88 -11.99
C GLN A 69 -17.62 -27.73 -11.73
N GLY A 70 -17.13 -27.60 -10.49
CA GLY A 70 -16.12 -26.61 -10.13
C GLY A 70 -16.58 -25.18 -10.38
N VAL A 71 -17.83 -24.84 -10.03
CA VAL A 71 -18.38 -23.48 -10.22
C VAL A 71 -17.73 -22.55 -9.20
N VAL A 72 -16.84 -21.68 -9.66
CA VAL A 72 -16.09 -20.77 -8.81
C VAL A 72 -15.95 -19.39 -9.45
N PHE A 73 -15.72 -18.37 -8.62
CA PHE A 73 -15.10 -17.13 -9.05
C PHE A 73 -13.61 -17.16 -8.68
N ARG A 74 -12.74 -16.98 -9.65
CA ARG A 74 -11.32 -16.70 -9.42
C ARG A 74 -11.14 -15.21 -9.28
N TYR A 75 -10.34 -14.76 -8.30
CA TYR A 75 -10.11 -13.34 -8.08
C TYR A 75 -8.71 -13.07 -7.53
N GLY A 76 -8.29 -11.81 -7.59
CA GLY A 76 -6.98 -11.36 -7.12
C GLY A 76 -6.78 -9.86 -7.34
N THR A 77 -5.63 -9.33 -6.95
CA THR A 77 -5.27 -7.92 -7.10
C THR A 77 -4.56 -7.59 -8.41
N SER A 78 -4.32 -8.59 -9.27
CA SER A 78 -3.76 -8.44 -10.62
C SER A 78 -4.62 -9.17 -11.63
N ALA A 79 -4.83 -8.56 -12.80
CA ALA A 79 -5.58 -9.18 -13.91
C ALA A 79 -4.86 -10.42 -14.49
N GLU A 80 -3.53 -10.45 -14.42
CA GLU A 80 -2.70 -11.55 -14.89
C GLU A 80 -2.62 -12.73 -13.90
N SER A 81 -3.08 -12.52 -12.65
CA SER A 81 -2.98 -13.53 -11.58
C SER A 81 -4.18 -13.50 -10.65
N LEU A 82 -5.19 -14.32 -10.97
CA LEU A 82 -6.37 -14.55 -10.13
C LEU A 82 -6.07 -15.74 -9.20
N SER A 83 -5.33 -15.49 -8.14
CA SER A 83 -4.74 -16.52 -7.27
C SER A 83 -5.67 -17.08 -6.20
N GLN A 84 -6.85 -16.47 -6.01
CA GLN A 84 -7.83 -16.89 -5.01
C GLN A 84 -9.08 -17.45 -5.70
N GLU A 85 -9.75 -18.37 -5.02
CA GLU A 85 -10.99 -19.00 -5.50
C GLU A 85 -12.10 -18.81 -4.47
N ALA A 86 -13.29 -18.46 -4.95
CA ALA A 86 -14.51 -18.37 -4.16
C ALA A 86 -15.54 -19.35 -4.72
N GLU A 87 -15.71 -20.48 -4.02
CA GLU A 87 -16.65 -21.55 -4.42
C GLU A 87 -18.09 -21.06 -4.34
N VAL A 88 -18.87 -21.40 -5.36
CA VAL A 88 -20.30 -21.16 -5.42
C VAL A 88 -21.02 -22.41 -4.94
N PHE A 89 -21.75 -22.29 -3.84
CA PHE A 89 -22.51 -23.40 -3.23
C PHE A 89 -23.95 -23.48 -3.73
N GLU A 90 -24.40 -22.51 -4.50
CA GLU A 90 -25.70 -22.55 -5.14
C GLU A 90 -25.71 -23.64 -6.23
N HIS A 91 -26.84 -24.36 -6.34
CA HIS A 91 -26.98 -25.37 -7.36
C HIS A 91 -27.14 -24.73 -8.74
N VAL A 92 -26.13 -24.88 -9.59
CA VAL A 92 -26.15 -24.40 -10.97
C VAL A 92 -26.62 -25.54 -11.85
N SER A 93 -27.79 -25.41 -12.49
CA SER A 93 -28.41 -26.47 -13.30
C SER A 93 -29.35 -25.87 -14.34
N GLY A 94 -29.74 -26.71 -15.32
CA GLY A 94 -30.60 -26.32 -16.43
C GLY A 94 -29.85 -25.59 -17.53
N PRO A 95 -30.54 -25.24 -18.66
CA PRO A 95 -29.88 -24.78 -19.88
C PRO A 95 -29.31 -23.36 -19.77
N SER A 96 -29.80 -22.55 -18.84
CA SER A 96 -29.35 -21.18 -18.60
C SER A 96 -29.75 -20.71 -17.21
N GLY A 97 -29.04 -19.74 -16.68
CA GLY A 97 -29.31 -19.13 -15.37
C GLY A 97 -28.27 -18.10 -14.96
N GLU A 98 -28.34 -17.74 -13.69
CA GLU A 98 -27.38 -16.85 -13.05
C GLU A 98 -26.92 -17.46 -11.72
N PHE A 99 -25.75 -17.08 -11.27
CA PHE A 99 -25.26 -17.38 -9.93
C PHE A 99 -24.43 -16.22 -9.38
N SER A 100 -24.27 -16.18 -8.08
CA SER A 100 -23.54 -15.12 -7.41
C SER A 100 -22.70 -15.66 -6.26
N LYS A 101 -21.71 -14.84 -5.84
CA LYS A 101 -20.88 -15.13 -4.68
C LYS A 101 -20.54 -13.85 -3.95
N ALA A 102 -20.86 -13.79 -2.67
CA ALA A 102 -20.38 -12.74 -1.78
C ALA A 102 -18.90 -13.01 -1.42
N LEU A 103 -18.10 -11.96 -1.49
CA LEU A 103 -16.75 -11.88 -0.96
C LEU A 103 -16.74 -10.97 0.26
N ASP A 104 -16.08 -11.41 1.32
CA ASP A 104 -15.86 -10.66 2.54
C ASP A 104 -14.36 -10.53 2.83
N GLU A 105 -14.00 -9.76 3.86
CA GLU A 105 -12.61 -9.55 4.29
C GLU A 105 -11.68 -8.95 3.22
N LEU A 106 -12.27 -8.21 2.28
CA LEU A 106 -11.52 -7.50 1.25
C LEU A 106 -10.82 -6.27 1.84
N THR A 107 -9.68 -5.89 1.24
CA THR A 107 -8.96 -4.67 1.60
C THR A 107 -9.70 -3.44 1.08
N SER A 108 -9.86 -2.42 1.92
CA SER A 108 -10.51 -1.16 1.59
C SER A 108 -9.74 -0.37 0.54
N GLY A 109 -10.43 0.20 -0.44
CA GLY A 109 -9.85 0.99 -1.52
C GLY A 109 -9.01 0.22 -2.54
N GLN A 110 -9.00 -1.12 -2.44
CA GLN A 110 -8.24 -2.02 -3.31
C GLN A 110 -9.04 -2.39 -4.56
N THR A 111 -8.38 -2.39 -5.72
CA THR A 111 -8.95 -2.94 -6.95
C THR A 111 -8.72 -4.44 -7.00
N TYR A 112 -9.80 -5.17 -7.24
CA TYR A 112 -9.82 -6.61 -7.46
C TYR A 112 -10.24 -6.92 -8.88
N TYR A 113 -9.62 -7.94 -9.47
CA TYR A 113 -9.97 -8.54 -10.75
C TYR A 113 -10.60 -9.89 -10.49
N TYR A 114 -11.60 -10.26 -11.26
CA TYR A 114 -12.31 -11.53 -11.07
C TYR A 114 -12.87 -12.08 -12.36
N GLN A 115 -13.09 -13.40 -12.37
CA GLN A 115 -13.58 -14.17 -13.52
C GLN A 115 -14.41 -15.34 -13.00
N ALA A 116 -15.58 -15.54 -13.57
CA ALA A 116 -16.37 -16.75 -13.33
C ALA A 116 -15.82 -17.91 -14.17
N THR A 117 -15.75 -19.11 -13.57
CA THR A 117 -15.32 -20.33 -14.27
C THR A 117 -16.12 -21.55 -13.79
N PHE A 118 -16.31 -22.52 -14.68
CA PHE A 118 -16.80 -23.85 -14.39
C PHE A 118 -16.36 -24.85 -15.47
N ASP A 119 -16.53 -26.13 -15.22
CA ASP A 119 -16.39 -27.21 -16.22
C ASP A 119 -17.78 -27.69 -16.65
N ALA A 120 -18.13 -27.52 -17.92
CA ALA A 120 -19.41 -27.95 -18.51
C ALA A 120 -19.24 -29.25 -19.27
N TRP A 121 -20.29 -30.12 -19.26
CA TRP A 121 -20.30 -31.33 -20.07
C TRP A 121 -20.30 -31.00 -21.57
N ASN A 122 -19.33 -31.56 -22.28
CA ASN A 122 -19.21 -31.46 -23.71
C ASN A 122 -19.74 -32.78 -24.36
N PRO A 123 -20.92 -32.76 -24.98
CA PRO A 123 -21.53 -33.98 -25.53
C PRO A 123 -20.80 -34.48 -26.78
N VAL A 124 -20.02 -33.66 -27.45
CA VAL A 124 -19.20 -34.04 -28.61
C VAL A 124 -17.96 -34.79 -28.17
N GLU A 125 -17.24 -34.28 -27.18
CA GLU A 125 -16.01 -34.90 -26.66
C GLU A 125 -16.26 -35.92 -25.55
N LYS A 126 -17.50 -35.99 -25.04
CA LYS A 126 -17.92 -36.85 -23.93
C LYS A 126 -17.08 -36.70 -22.67
N LYS A 127 -16.77 -35.46 -22.34
CA LYS A 127 -15.99 -35.05 -21.15
C LYS A 127 -16.39 -33.66 -20.67
N TYR A 128 -16.01 -33.33 -19.45
CA TYR A 128 -16.09 -31.94 -18.99
C TYR A 128 -15.04 -31.06 -19.68
N THR A 129 -15.47 -29.87 -20.09
CA THR A 129 -14.63 -28.87 -20.77
C THR A 129 -14.71 -27.56 -20.01
N HIS A 130 -13.54 -26.97 -19.74
CA HIS A 130 -13.44 -25.70 -19.02
C HIS A 130 -14.07 -24.54 -19.80
N VAL A 131 -14.90 -23.76 -19.12
CA VAL A 131 -15.54 -22.54 -19.63
C VAL A 131 -15.29 -21.40 -18.68
N SER A 132 -14.88 -20.25 -19.20
CA SER A 132 -14.62 -19.05 -18.42
C SER A 132 -15.28 -17.82 -19.05
N GLY A 133 -15.76 -16.92 -18.22
CA GLY A 133 -16.20 -15.59 -18.63
C GLY A 133 -15.02 -14.65 -18.86
N GLU A 134 -15.30 -13.39 -19.09
CA GLU A 134 -14.24 -12.36 -19.19
C GLU A 134 -13.76 -11.95 -17.80
N VAL A 135 -12.53 -11.43 -17.71
CA VAL A 135 -11.99 -10.84 -16.50
C VAL A 135 -12.56 -9.44 -16.34
N LEU A 136 -13.26 -9.20 -15.24
CA LEU A 136 -13.77 -7.89 -14.84
C LEU A 136 -13.03 -7.39 -13.61
N SER A 137 -13.27 -6.14 -13.22
CA SER A 137 -12.71 -5.56 -12.00
C SER A 137 -13.75 -4.74 -11.24
N PHE A 138 -13.51 -4.61 -9.93
CA PHE A 138 -14.18 -3.64 -9.07
C PHE A 138 -13.17 -3.08 -8.08
N THR A 139 -13.50 -1.93 -7.49
CA THR A 139 -12.68 -1.34 -6.40
C THR A 139 -13.57 -1.21 -5.18
N THR A 140 -13.11 -1.75 -4.03
CA THR A 140 -13.81 -1.59 -2.75
C THR A 140 -13.87 -0.12 -2.35
N ASP A 141 -14.90 0.26 -1.62
CA ASP A 141 -15.02 1.61 -1.08
C ASP A 141 -13.85 1.91 -0.12
N LYS A 142 -13.43 3.16 -0.09
CA LYS A 142 -12.49 3.61 0.93
C LYS A 142 -13.20 3.73 2.27
N LYS A 143 -12.61 3.15 3.31
CA LYS A 143 -13.13 3.31 4.67
C LYS A 143 -13.12 4.79 5.06
N ALA A 144 -14.24 5.31 5.52
CA ALA A 144 -14.31 6.68 6.01
C ALA A 144 -13.35 6.85 7.20
N LEU A 145 -12.55 7.91 7.17
CA LEU A 145 -11.66 8.25 8.28
C LEU A 145 -12.52 8.59 9.51
N THR A 146 -12.29 7.88 10.60
CA THR A 146 -13.04 8.08 11.86
C THR A 146 -12.57 9.30 12.65
N SER A 147 -11.44 9.92 12.26
CA SER A 147 -10.91 11.17 12.82
C SER A 147 -10.50 12.11 11.69
N ALA A 148 -10.66 13.42 11.90
CA ALA A 148 -10.17 14.41 10.95
C ALA A 148 -8.66 14.28 10.78
N VAL A 149 -8.22 14.15 9.53
CA VAL A 149 -6.79 14.21 9.19
C VAL A 149 -6.28 15.60 9.51
N PRO A 150 -5.17 15.74 10.25
CA PRO A 150 -4.61 17.06 10.50
C PRO A 150 -4.22 17.75 9.17
N GLU A 151 -4.59 19.00 9.03
CA GLU A 151 -4.23 19.82 7.85
C GLU A 151 -2.92 20.59 8.06
N TRP A 152 -1.90 20.00 8.63
CA TRP A 152 -0.62 20.67 8.85
C TRP A 152 0.15 20.80 7.53
N ALA A 153 0.89 21.91 7.40
CA ALA A 153 1.54 22.26 6.13
C ALA A 153 2.67 21.30 5.74
N GLU A 154 3.33 20.70 6.72
CA GLU A 154 4.42 19.73 6.50
C GLU A 154 3.94 18.33 6.11
N LEU A 155 2.68 17.97 6.40
CA LEU A 155 2.22 16.59 6.19
C LEU A 155 2.22 16.20 4.72
N PRO A 156 2.72 15.01 4.38
CA PRO A 156 2.33 14.32 3.16
C PRO A 156 0.83 13.93 3.19
N VAL A 157 0.29 13.48 2.06
CA VAL A 157 -1.05 12.88 2.05
C VAL A 157 -1.10 11.73 3.02
N LEU A 158 -2.11 11.72 3.88
CA LEU A 158 -2.40 10.63 4.81
C LEU A 158 -3.68 9.92 4.37
N ASP A 159 -3.56 8.64 4.09
CA ASP A 159 -4.61 7.75 3.66
C ASP A 159 -4.77 6.62 4.67
N TYR A 160 -5.31 6.87 5.85
CA TYR A 160 -5.33 5.88 6.91
C TYR A 160 -6.73 5.48 7.36
N THR A 161 -6.82 4.28 7.93
CA THR A 161 -7.90 3.83 8.81
C THR A 161 -7.37 3.68 10.23
N SER A 162 -8.26 3.76 11.22
CA SER A 162 -7.92 3.48 12.61
C SER A 162 -8.89 2.44 13.16
N ASP A 163 -8.38 1.43 13.80
CA ASP A 163 -9.13 0.43 14.57
C ASP A 163 -9.35 0.86 16.04
N GLY A 164 -8.95 2.08 16.38
CA GLY A 164 -8.95 2.62 17.73
C GLY A 164 -7.60 2.49 18.45
N SER A 165 -6.67 1.68 17.92
CA SER A 165 -5.32 1.49 18.47
C SER A 165 -4.26 2.17 17.60
N TYR A 166 -4.19 1.82 16.32
CA TYR A 166 -3.17 2.32 15.40
C TYR A 166 -3.80 2.90 14.14
N LYS A 167 -3.04 3.76 13.45
CA LYS A 167 -3.42 4.32 12.15
C LYS A 167 -2.63 3.62 11.07
N VAL A 168 -3.32 2.84 10.25
CA VAL A 168 -2.73 2.03 9.17
C VAL A 168 -3.15 2.60 7.83
N SER A 169 -2.23 2.67 6.87
CA SER A 169 -2.54 3.11 5.51
C SER A 169 -3.64 2.23 4.89
N THR A 170 -4.53 2.86 4.14
CA THR A 170 -5.59 2.15 3.38
C THR A 170 -5.09 1.63 2.04
N THR A 171 -3.92 2.07 1.59
CA THR A 171 -3.31 1.67 0.31
C THR A 171 -2.13 0.72 0.48
N ASP A 172 -1.47 0.73 1.66
CA ASP A 172 -0.40 -0.19 2.01
C ASP A 172 -0.48 -0.57 3.49
N SER A 173 -0.94 -1.77 3.80
CA SER A 173 -1.10 -2.27 5.17
C SER A 173 0.21 -2.39 5.97
N ASN A 174 1.38 -2.23 5.32
CA ASN A 174 2.67 -2.18 6.01
C ASN A 174 3.00 -0.78 6.55
N LEU A 175 2.26 0.26 6.17
CA LEU A 175 2.53 1.63 6.58
C LEU A 175 1.65 2.06 7.76
N TYR A 176 2.30 2.52 8.82
CA TYR A 176 1.68 3.00 10.06
C TYR A 176 1.98 4.48 10.24
N TYR A 177 0.97 5.25 10.64
CA TYR A 177 1.11 6.68 10.90
C TYR A 177 0.97 6.97 12.40
N ALA A 178 1.89 7.76 12.93
CA ALA A 178 1.80 8.31 14.28
C ALA A 178 2.14 9.80 14.24
N TRP A 179 1.43 10.60 15.04
CA TRP A 179 1.78 12.00 15.23
C TRP A 179 1.88 12.34 16.69
N HIS A 180 2.92 13.07 17.02
CA HIS A 180 3.27 13.43 18.37
C HIS A 180 3.04 14.91 18.61
N ILE A 181 2.32 15.20 19.67
CA ILE A 181 2.10 16.56 20.17
C ILE A 181 3.02 16.78 21.36
N SER A 182 3.66 17.94 21.42
CA SER A 182 4.47 18.32 22.58
C SER A 182 3.60 18.31 23.84
N PRO A 183 4.01 17.66 24.93
CA PRO A 183 3.21 17.60 26.13
C PRO A 183 3.09 18.94 26.88
N ASP A 184 4.02 19.84 26.67
CA ASP A 184 4.23 21.04 27.51
C ASP A 184 4.53 22.33 26.74
N VAL A 185 4.89 22.27 25.47
CA VAL A 185 5.15 23.44 24.63
C VAL A 185 3.88 23.90 23.96
N LYS A 186 3.56 25.17 24.06
CA LYS A 186 2.39 25.79 23.42
C LYS A 186 2.82 26.64 22.24
N GLY A 187 2.14 26.44 21.14
CA GLY A 187 2.24 27.26 19.95
C GLY A 187 1.31 28.48 19.96
N PRO A 188 1.19 29.18 18.84
CA PRO A 188 0.25 30.26 18.68
C PRO A 188 -1.17 29.87 19.07
N GLY A 189 -1.87 30.76 19.77
CA GLY A 189 -3.24 30.48 20.26
C GLY A 189 -3.32 29.60 21.51
N GLY A 190 -2.18 29.29 22.15
CA GLY A 190 -2.11 28.56 23.44
C GLY A 190 -2.39 27.06 23.32
N LYS A 191 -2.55 26.50 22.12
CA LYS A 191 -2.68 25.06 21.87
C LYS A 191 -1.30 24.40 22.00
N LEU A 192 -1.28 23.14 22.46
CA LEU A 192 -0.06 22.34 22.46
C LEU A 192 0.52 22.27 21.04
N ALA A 193 1.82 22.48 20.93
CA ALA A 193 2.53 22.45 19.66
C ALA A 193 2.66 21.02 19.15
N ARG A 194 2.45 20.81 17.85
CA ARG A 194 2.79 19.54 17.19
C ARG A 194 4.31 19.36 17.20
N ASN A 195 4.77 18.15 17.51
CA ASN A 195 6.19 17.85 17.50
C ASN A 195 6.62 17.32 16.12
N TYR A 196 6.12 16.16 15.73
CA TYR A 196 6.33 15.57 14.39
C TYR A 196 5.26 14.52 14.08
N THR A 197 5.22 14.11 12.82
CA THR A 197 4.44 12.97 12.34
C THR A 197 5.38 12.01 11.65
N VAL A 198 5.18 10.70 11.87
CA VAL A 198 5.96 9.65 11.22
C VAL A 198 5.07 8.73 10.41
N CYS A 199 5.57 8.27 9.26
CA CYS A 199 5.15 7.08 8.54
C CYS A 199 6.20 6.00 8.77
N TYR A 200 5.82 4.91 9.40
CA TYR A 200 6.69 3.78 9.73
C TYR A 200 6.29 2.53 8.96
N SER A 201 7.26 1.83 8.39
CA SER A 201 7.04 0.62 7.63
C SER A 201 7.28 -0.63 8.47
N ALA A 202 6.26 -1.51 8.52
CA ALA A 202 6.39 -2.84 9.10
C ALA A 202 7.29 -3.75 8.24
N GLU A 203 7.30 -3.56 6.93
CA GLU A 203 8.16 -4.33 6.01
C GLU A 203 9.63 -3.95 6.17
N HIS A 204 9.92 -2.64 6.19
CA HIS A 204 11.30 -2.17 6.28
C HIS A 204 11.83 -2.08 7.72
N HIS A 205 10.95 -2.16 8.72
CA HIS A 205 11.26 -1.89 10.12
C HIS A 205 12.00 -0.55 10.31
N CYS A 206 11.53 0.47 9.58
CA CYS A 206 12.21 1.76 9.45
C CYS A 206 11.17 2.87 9.21
N PRO A 207 11.43 4.13 9.69
CA PRO A 207 10.63 5.26 9.22
C PRO A 207 10.80 5.44 7.72
N VAL A 208 9.69 5.59 7.00
CA VAL A 208 9.69 5.92 5.57
C VAL A 208 9.79 7.42 5.39
N TRP A 209 9.10 8.17 6.25
CA TRP A 209 9.29 9.61 6.38
C TRP A 209 8.89 10.12 7.77
N VAL A 210 9.47 11.25 8.14
CA VAL A 210 9.14 12.05 9.33
C VAL A 210 8.89 13.49 8.89
N ALA A 211 7.71 14.02 9.21
CA ALA A 211 7.30 15.38 8.86
C ALA A 211 7.26 16.27 10.10
N ALA A 212 7.87 17.45 10.05
CA ALA A 212 7.99 18.31 11.20
C ALA A 212 8.03 19.81 10.83
N PRO A 213 7.49 20.70 11.67
CA PRO A 213 7.77 22.14 11.59
C PRO A 213 9.11 22.45 12.28
N ARG A 214 9.91 23.31 11.67
CA ARG A 214 11.16 23.85 12.23
C ARG A 214 10.98 25.34 12.51
N HIS A 215 11.14 25.71 13.78
CA HIS A 215 11.04 27.08 14.23
C HIS A 215 11.83 27.24 15.54
N SER A 216 12.30 28.44 15.84
CA SER A 216 13.07 28.74 17.05
C SER A 216 12.35 28.33 18.36
N MET A 217 11.01 28.29 18.36
CA MET A 217 10.23 27.86 19.53
C MET A 217 10.51 26.43 20.00
N TYR A 218 11.04 25.57 19.13
CA TYR A 218 11.37 24.17 19.44
C TYR A 218 12.79 24.01 20.02
N VAL A 219 13.60 25.06 20.00
CA VAL A 219 14.98 25.06 20.48
C VAL A 219 15.06 25.77 21.81
N GLY A 220 15.74 25.17 22.76
CA GLY A 220 15.92 25.69 24.12
C GLY A 220 17.13 25.04 24.80
N SER A 221 17.10 24.98 26.10
CA SER A 221 18.22 24.52 26.93
C SER A 221 18.00 23.19 27.65
N SER A 222 16.94 22.44 27.32
CA SER A 222 16.63 21.18 28.04
C SER A 222 17.68 20.07 27.81
N GLY A 223 18.46 20.20 26.75
CA GLY A 223 19.48 19.24 26.36
C GLY A 223 18.88 17.93 25.78
N ARG A 224 19.78 17.01 25.45
CA ARG A 224 19.48 15.69 24.90
C ARG A 224 19.07 14.75 26.03
N THR A 225 18.02 13.92 25.81
CA THR A 225 17.49 13.02 26.85
C THR A 225 17.96 11.59 26.74
N ASP A 226 18.38 11.14 25.55
CA ASP A 226 18.73 9.74 25.25
C ASP A 226 17.64 8.71 25.64
N ALA A 227 16.38 9.13 25.67
CA ALA A 227 15.23 8.37 26.15
C ALA A 227 14.72 7.36 25.09
N TYR A 228 15.61 6.54 24.53
CA TYR A 228 15.26 5.56 23.51
C TYR A 228 14.16 4.60 23.98
N GLY A 229 13.11 4.47 23.19
CA GLY A 229 11.96 3.63 23.50
C GLY A 229 11.09 3.32 22.29
N LYS A 230 10.21 2.35 22.46
CA LYS A 230 9.19 2.07 21.46
C LYS A 230 8.15 3.19 21.44
N ASP A 231 7.69 3.55 20.23
CA ASP A 231 6.60 4.46 20.02
C ASP A 231 5.29 3.77 20.45
N PRO A 232 4.50 4.34 21.36
CA PRO A 232 3.25 3.74 21.81
C PRO A 232 2.15 3.76 20.72
N ASP A 233 2.27 4.63 19.70
CA ASP A 233 1.28 4.82 18.65
C ASP A 233 1.53 3.95 17.40
N VAL A 234 2.55 3.06 17.46
CA VAL A 234 2.90 2.08 16.41
C VAL A 234 3.07 0.69 17.04
N PRO A 235 2.61 -0.41 16.41
CA PRO A 235 2.73 -1.74 16.99
C PRO A 235 4.14 -2.07 17.47
N ALA A 236 4.25 -2.56 18.70
CA ALA A 236 5.53 -2.76 19.34
C ALA A 236 6.38 -3.89 18.74
N ASP A 237 5.74 -4.85 18.11
CA ASP A 237 6.37 -6.03 17.47
C ASP A 237 7.04 -5.72 16.14
N ILE A 238 6.60 -4.68 15.43
CA ILE A 238 7.25 -4.24 14.18
C ILE A 238 8.44 -3.31 14.42
N GLN A 239 8.60 -2.78 15.64
CA GLN A 239 9.70 -1.91 16.01
C GLN A 239 10.89 -2.74 16.54
N TYR A 240 12.11 -2.32 16.23
CA TYR A 240 13.29 -2.84 16.93
C TYR A 240 13.50 -2.14 18.29
N ASN A 241 14.36 -2.70 19.13
CA ASN A 241 14.95 -1.95 20.25
C ASN A 241 16.45 -1.77 19.99
N SER A 242 16.99 -0.67 20.41
CA SER A 242 18.34 -0.29 20.05
C SER A 242 19.39 -0.64 21.09
N LYS A 243 19.33 -1.84 21.65
CA LYS A 243 20.39 -2.28 22.56
C LYS A 243 21.77 -2.33 21.89
N SER A 244 21.80 -2.59 20.58
CA SER A 244 23.01 -2.59 19.78
C SER A 244 22.75 -1.93 18.42
N THR A 245 23.79 -1.50 17.73
CA THR A 245 23.77 -1.11 16.33
C THR A 245 24.48 -2.17 15.51
N GLY A 246 24.09 -2.33 14.24
CA GLY A 246 24.68 -3.30 13.33
C GLY A 246 24.92 -2.69 11.95
N GLY A 247 25.48 -3.48 11.02
CA GLY A 247 25.68 -3.03 9.65
C GLY A 247 26.64 -1.84 9.48
N GLY A 248 27.45 -1.51 10.49
CA GLY A 248 28.29 -0.31 10.46
C GLY A 248 27.51 1.01 10.63
N CYS A 249 26.28 0.92 11.16
CA CYS A 249 25.37 2.06 11.30
C CYS A 249 25.29 2.57 12.73
N ASN A 250 24.99 3.85 12.86
CA ASN A 250 24.53 4.51 14.09
C ASN A 250 22.99 4.47 14.16
N LYS A 251 22.47 4.78 15.35
CA LYS A 251 21.07 5.14 15.57
C LYS A 251 20.84 6.56 15.01
N GLY A 252 20.56 6.65 13.71
CA GLY A 252 20.36 7.92 13.04
C GLY A 252 18.95 8.45 13.31
N HIS A 253 18.86 9.61 13.92
CA HIS A 253 17.58 10.30 14.02
C HIS A 253 17.16 10.80 12.65
N MET A 254 15.87 10.68 12.35
CA MET A 254 15.27 11.43 11.25
C MET A 254 15.15 12.91 11.71
N LEU A 255 14.27 13.18 12.65
CA LEU A 255 14.21 14.48 13.30
C LEU A 255 15.21 14.52 14.46
N GLY A 256 16.20 15.39 14.39
CA GLY A 256 17.31 15.45 15.33
C GLY A 256 16.91 15.92 16.73
N SER A 257 17.60 15.38 17.75
CA SER A 257 17.38 15.77 19.14
C SER A 257 17.71 17.26 19.40
N ALA A 258 18.72 17.81 18.75
CA ALA A 258 19.09 19.22 18.88
C ALA A 258 17.96 20.18 18.45
N GLU A 259 17.09 19.72 17.60
CA GLU A 259 15.97 20.47 17.02
C GLU A 259 14.76 20.55 17.94
N ARG A 260 14.75 19.81 19.05
CA ARG A 260 13.64 19.67 20.01
C ARG A 260 14.08 19.84 21.47
N THR A 261 14.95 20.80 21.70
CA THR A 261 15.49 21.09 23.05
C THR A 261 14.67 22.12 23.84
N CYS A 262 13.49 22.48 23.37
CA CYS A 262 12.57 23.39 24.08
C CYS A 262 12.07 22.84 25.41
N SER A 263 11.91 21.50 25.53
CA SER A 263 11.62 20.83 26.78
C SER A 263 12.12 19.38 26.78
N LYS A 264 12.31 18.79 27.96
CA LYS A 264 12.67 17.37 28.09
C LYS A 264 11.59 16.44 27.56
N ALA A 265 10.33 16.73 27.85
CA ALA A 265 9.21 15.89 27.43
C ALA A 265 9.04 15.88 25.91
N THR A 266 9.20 17.03 25.25
CA THR A 266 9.20 17.13 23.78
C THR A 266 10.41 16.41 23.18
N ASN A 267 11.60 16.56 23.82
CA ASN A 267 12.82 15.90 23.36
C ASN A 267 12.76 14.38 23.51
N GLN A 268 12.10 13.84 24.54
CA GLN A 268 11.94 12.39 24.72
C GLN A 268 11.24 11.72 23.52
N GLN A 269 10.25 12.39 22.90
CA GLN A 269 9.50 11.83 21.79
C GLN A 269 10.37 11.58 20.56
N VAL A 270 11.43 12.38 20.30
CA VAL A 270 12.30 12.15 19.13
C VAL A 270 13.22 10.93 19.30
N PHE A 271 13.27 10.32 20.51
CA PHE A 271 13.98 9.08 20.76
C PHE A 271 13.11 7.83 20.57
N TYR A 272 11.87 7.96 20.12
CA TYR A 272 11.10 6.79 19.70
C TYR A 272 11.78 6.10 18.53
N TYR A 273 11.82 4.75 18.56
CA TYR A 273 12.46 3.98 17.48
C TYR A 273 11.84 4.21 16.12
N THR A 274 10.60 4.69 16.06
CA THR A 274 9.95 5.10 14.82
C THR A 274 10.56 6.35 14.18
N ASN A 275 11.35 7.13 14.91
CA ASN A 275 12.13 8.27 14.41
C ASN A 275 13.60 7.92 14.16
N ILE A 276 13.99 6.65 14.26
CA ILE A 276 15.37 6.19 14.13
C ILE A 276 15.51 5.33 12.88
N ALA A 277 16.51 5.61 12.06
CA ALA A 277 16.91 4.79 10.91
C ALA A 277 18.37 4.36 11.04
N PRO A 278 18.77 3.20 10.48
CA PRO A 278 20.19 2.87 10.34
C PRO A 278 20.89 3.92 9.46
N GLN A 279 21.90 4.59 9.98
CA GLN A 279 22.71 5.56 9.23
C GLN A 279 24.19 5.18 9.33
N LEU A 280 24.89 5.03 8.17
CA LEU A 280 26.30 4.66 8.11
C LEU A 280 27.14 5.59 8.96
N SER A 281 27.91 5.02 9.89
CA SER A 281 28.61 5.76 10.94
C SER A 281 29.87 6.50 10.44
N SER A 282 30.55 5.94 9.42
CA SER A 282 31.90 6.41 9.06
C SER A 282 31.91 7.65 8.17
N GLY A 283 30.93 7.84 7.32
CA GLY A 283 30.96 8.90 6.31
C GLY A 283 29.60 9.51 5.98
N PHE A 284 28.55 9.07 6.65
CA PHE A 284 27.18 9.56 6.41
C PHE A 284 26.62 10.33 7.62
N ASN A 285 26.47 9.68 8.78
CA ASN A 285 25.74 10.21 9.93
C ASN A 285 26.48 11.34 10.67
N THR A 286 27.64 11.10 11.22
CA THR A 286 28.32 12.00 12.16
C THR A 286 29.74 12.37 11.75
N GLY A 287 30.35 13.31 12.46
CA GLY A 287 31.77 13.66 12.28
C GLY A 287 32.10 14.23 10.90
N GLY A 288 31.22 15.05 10.35
CA GLY A 288 31.35 15.63 9.01
C GLY A 288 30.94 14.64 7.91
N GLY A 289 30.12 13.65 8.26
CA GLY A 289 29.47 12.76 7.30
C GLY A 289 28.54 13.54 6.35
N GLY A 290 28.27 12.93 5.20
CA GLY A 290 27.49 13.61 4.16
C GLY A 290 26.12 14.07 4.66
N TRP A 291 25.38 13.23 5.39
CA TRP A 291 24.08 13.58 5.94
C TRP A 291 24.19 14.66 7.05
N ASN A 292 25.15 14.51 7.98
CA ASN A 292 25.38 15.49 9.02
C ASN A 292 25.65 16.91 8.45
N LEU A 293 26.43 17.01 7.38
CA LEU A 293 26.67 18.31 6.73
C LEU A 293 25.42 18.87 6.04
N LEU A 294 24.50 18.01 5.59
CA LEU A 294 23.23 18.44 5.06
C LEU A 294 22.29 18.90 6.19
N GLU A 295 22.26 18.21 7.32
CA GLU A 295 21.53 18.64 8.53
C GLU A 295 22.00 20.02 8.99
N ASP A 296 23.31 20.22 9.15
CA ASP A 296 23.91 21.50 9.52
C ASP A 296 23.53 22.62 8.53
N TYR A 297 23.43 22.29 7.24
CA TYR A 297 22.99 23.25 6.23
C TYR A 297 21.49 23.55 6.35
N VAL A 298 20.63 22.55 6.54
CA VAL A 298 19.18 22.74 6.71
C VAL A 298 18.90 23.61 7.95
N ASP A 299 19.70 23.49 9.01
CA ASP A 299 19.61 24.35 10.19
C ASP A 299 19.77 25.84 9.83
N THR A 300 20.61 26.17 8.84
CA THR A 300 20.76 27.55 8.36
C THR A 300 19.52 28.09 7.62
N GLN A 301 18.61 27.20 7.20
CA GLN A 301 17.37 27.57 6.51
C GLN A 301 16.22 27.89 7.46
N VAL A 302 16.37 27.58 8.75
CA VAL A 302 15.37 27.95 9.77
C VAL A 302 15.28 29.47 9.85
N CYS A 303 14.08 30.01 9.93
CA CYS A 303 13.82 31.43 9.82
C CYS A 303 12.72 31.88 10.80
N ALA A 304 12.40 33.19 10.79
CA ALA A 304 11.34 33.72 11.65
C ALA A 304 9.93 33.16 11.29
N ASP A 305 9.70 32.89 9.99
CA ASP A 305 8.60 32.05 9.58
C ASP A 305 8.94 30.57 9.84
N THR A 306 7.96 29.66 9.77
CA THR A 306 8.23 28.23 9.95
C THR A 306 8.83 27.64 8.68
N LEU A 307 9.92 26.88 8.81
CA LEU A 307 10.38 25.91 7.81
C LEU A 307 9.61 24.61 8.02
N TYR A 308 8.99 24.09 6.98
CA TYR A 308 8.30 22.80 6.96
C TYR A 308 9.18 21.79 6.27
N GLU A 309 9.46 20.68 6.95
CA GLU A 309 10.33 19.64 6.43
C GLU A 309 9.68 18.27 6.47
N VAL A 310 10.01 17.44 5.48
CA VAL A 310 9.79 16.00 5.49
C VAL A 310 11.13 15.34 5.22
N LEU A 311 11.61 14.63 6.23
CA LEU A 311 12.80 13.78 6.11
C LEU A 311 12.34 12.39 5.73
N GLY A 312 13.01 11.76 4.76
CA GLY A 312 12.58 10.43 4.36
C GLY A 312 13.71 9.52 3.97
N THR A 313 13.35 8.25 3.86
CA THR A 313 14.21 7.15 3.44
C THR A 313 13.64 6.52 2.17
N TYR A 314 14.51 5.90 1.39
CA TYR A 314 14.14 5.15 0.18
C TYR A 314 14.87 3.81 0.19
N PHE A 315 14.25 2.76 -0.35
CA PHE A 315 14.75 1.40 -0.19
C PHE A 315 15.05 0.69 -1.52
N GLU A 316 14.67 1.29 -2.65
CA GLU A 316 15.03 0.76 -3.96
C GLU A 316 16.42 1.24 -4.37
N ARG A 317 17.00 0.65 -5.42
CA ARG A 317 18.32 1.06 -5.93
C ARG A 317 18.31 2.53 -6.31
N TYR A 318 19.26 3.31 -5.76
CA TYR A 318 19.37 4.73 -6.03
C TYR A 318 20.79 5.17 -6.38
N THR A 319 20.90 6.12 -7.32
CA THR A 319 22.16 6.78 -7.69
C THR A 319 21.93 8.31 -7.60
N ASP A 320 22.70 8.99 -6.77
CA ASP A 320 22.60 10.44 -6.56
C ASP A 320 23.31 11.28 -7.63
N GLY A 321 23.17 12.61 -7.53
CA GLY A 321 23.80 13.55 -8.45
C GLY A 321 25.33 13.60 -8.38
N TYR A 322 25.95 12.94 -7.41
CA TYR A 322 27.40 12.71 -7.35
C TYR A 322 27.83 11.40 -8.01
N GLY A 323 26.87 10.63 -8.57
CA GLY A 323 27.13 9.32 -9.17
C GLY A 323 27.36 8.20 -8.14
N LYS A 324 26.99 8.42 -6.89
CA LYS A 324 27.09 7.42 -5.83
C LYS A 324 25.84 6.54 -5.83
N THR A 325 26.05 5.23 -5.86
CA THR A 325 24.98 4.25 -5.93
C THR A 325 24.90 3.41 -4.66
N GLN A 326 23.69 3.21 -4.15
CA GLN A 326 23.37 2.23 -3.12
C GLN A 326 22.29 1.27 -3.63
N THR A 327 22.37 0.03 -3.19
CA THR A 327 21.43 -1.05 -3.55
C THR A 327 20.72 -1.57 -2.31
N PRO A 328 19.49 -2.11 -2.47
CA PRO A 328 18.74 -2.70 -1.37
C PRO A 328 19.54 -3.78 -0.63
N SER A 329 19.45 -3.76 0.69
CA SER A 329 20.04 -4.77 1.57
C SER A 329 19.32 -4.81 2.92
N THR A 330 19.47 -5.91 3.64
CA THR A 330 19.01 -6.06 5.01
C THR A 330 20.19 -6.17 5.96
N ILE A 331 20.02 -5.71 7.18
CA ILE A 331 21.04 -5.75 8.22
C ILE A 331 20.45 -6.20 9.56
N SER A 332 21.29 -6.71 10.42
CA SER A 332 20.96 -6.82 11.84
C SER A 332 21.09 -5.45 12.47
N PHE A 333 20.01 -4.96 13.08
CA PHE A 333 19.98 -3.66 13.75
C PHE A 333 19.08 -3.69 14.98
N GLY A 334 19.60 -3.27 16.13
CA GLY A 334 18.89 -3.38 17.40
C GLY A 334 18.58 -4.84 17.74
N SER A 335 17.31 -5.13 17.99
CA SER A 335 16.81 -6.46 18.34
C SER A 335 16.40 -7.30 17.11
N ARG A 336 16.55 -6.79 15.88
CA ARG A 336 16.10 -7.43 14.66
C ARG A 336 17.26 -7.77 13.73
N ASN A 337 17.06 -8.75 12.86
CA ASN A 337 18.04 -9.19 11.84
C ASN A 337 17.53 -8.99 10.40
N ASP A 338 16.39 -8.34 10.24
CA ASP A 338 15.63 -8.15 9.01
C ASP A 338 15.33 -6.67 8.73
N VAL A 339 16.10 -5.75 9.30
CA VAL A 339 15.90 -4.31 9.06
C VAL A 339 16.43 -3.96 7.69
N HIS A 340 15.60 -3.34 6.85
CA HIS A 340 16.03 -2.85 5.56
C HIS A 340 16.90 -1.61 5.73
N MET A 341 18.03 -1.61 5.05
CA MET A 341 18.94 -0.47 5.05
C MET A 341 18.49 0.53 4.00
N PRO A 342 18.20 1.79 4.37
CA PRO A 342 17.88 2.80 3.36
C PRO A 342 18.99 2.92 2.31
N THR A 343 18.61 3.09 1.06
CA THR A 343 19.52 3.33 -0.05
C THR A 343 19.76 4.81 -0.30
N MET A 344 18.79 5.64 0.11
CA MET A 344 18.83 7.09 -0.02
C MET A 344 18.12 7.73 1.17
N PHE A 345 18.57 8.91 1.55
CA PHE A 345 17.87 9.81 2.46
C PHE A 345 17.54 11.10 1.73
N TYR A 346 16.42 11.74 2.11
CA TYR A 346 16.01 13.02 1.53
C TYR A 346 15.44 13.98 2.57
N TYR A 347 15.51 15.26 2.24
CA TYR A 347 14.71 16.34 2.81
C TYR A 347 13.78 16.88 1.72
N ALA A 348 12.49 16.99 1.99
CA ALA A 348 11.58 17.84 1.26
C ALA A 348 11.32 19.09 2.11
N LEU A 349 11.67 20.27 1.60
CA LEU A 349 11.61 21.53 2.34
C LEU A 349 10.62 22.50 1.70
N LEU A 350 9.85 23.21 2.53
CA LEU A 350 8.93 24.26 2.13
C LEU A 350 9.00 25.41 3.13
N ARG A 351 9.15 26.66 2.66
CA ARG A 351 8.98 27.87 3.46
C ARG A 351 8.67 29.09 2.60
N THR A 352 8.40 30.23 3.23
CA THR A 352 8.35 31.51 2.54
C THR A 352 9.76 31.92 2.04
N LYS A 353 9.84 32.57 0.89
CA LYS A 353 11.13 33.06 0.36
C LYS A 353 11.79 34.06 1.29
N SER A 354 11.01 35.02 1.83
CA SER A 354 11.52 36.04 2.74
C SER A 354 12.00 35.47 4.07
N GLY A 355 11.36 34.43 4.58
CA GLY A 355 11.62 33.84 5.90
C GLY A 355 11.15 34.72 7.08
N ASN A 356 10.54 35.83 6.81
CA ASN A 356 10.00 36.78 7.81
C ASN A 356 8.79 37.54 7.23
N SER A 357 7.85 36.79 6.67
CA SER A 357 6.63 37.37 6.08
C SER A 357 5.53 37.59 7.11
N GLY A 358 5.57 36.85 8.22
CA GLY A 358 4.50 36.78 9.21
C GLY A 358 3.20 36.18 8.68
N LYS A 359 3.24 35.54 7.47
CA LYS A 359 2.10 34.87 6.84
C LYS A 359 2.17 33.36 7.03
N SER A 360 1.02 32.74 7.09
CA SER A 360 0.92 31.30 6.90
C SER A 360 1.30 30.92 5.47
N VAL A 361 2.07 29.84 5.26
CA VAL A 361 2.39 29.33 3.91
C VAL A 361 1.13 28.97 3.12
N LYS A 362 0.03 28.66 3.79
CA LYS A 362 -1.26 28.37 3.17
C LYS A 362 -1.88 29.61 2.49
N ASP A 363 -1.55 30.80 2.98
CA ASP A 363 -2.08 32.09 2.51
C ASP A 363 -1.12 32.79 1.54
N CYS A 364 0.02 32.18 1.24
CA CYS A 364 1.02 32.73 0.31
C CYS A 364 0.70 32.34 -1.13
N SER A 365 1.07 33.24 -2.06
CA SER A 365 1.15 32.91 -3.48
C SER A 365 2.36 32.06 -3.79
N ALA A 366 2.38 31.38 -4.95
CA ALA A 366 3.52 30.56 -5.38
C ALA A 366 4.82 31.36 -5.50
N SER A 367 4.75 32.65 -5.84
CA SER A 367 5.92 33.53 -5.92
C SER A 367 6.52 33.89 -4.56
N GLU A 368 5.74 33.85 -3.49
CA GLU A 368 6.18 34.06 -2.11
C GLU A 368 6.77 32.81 -1.45
N LEU A 369 6.56 31.63 -2.06
CA LEU A 369 7.00 30.36 -1.54
C LEU A 369 8.23 29.83 -2.28
N LYS A 370 9.02 29.00 -1.60
CA LYS A 370 10.04 28.16 -2.18
C LYS A 370 9.95 26.75 -1.58
N CYS A 371 10.14 25.74 -2.42
CA CYS A 371 10.31 24.35 -1.99
C CYS A 371 11.37 23.65 -2.85
N VAL A 372 11.97 22.61 -2.30
CA VAL A 372 13.01 21.81 -2.94
C VAL A 372 13.17 20.48 -2.21
N ALA A 373 13.62 19.46 -2.91
CA ALA A 373 14.14 18.26 -2.29
C ALA A 373 15.67 18.21 -2.37
N PHE A 374 16.31 17.82 -1.26
CA PHE A 374 17.71 17.41 -1.19
C PHE A 374 17.75 15.90 -1.08
N VAL A 375 18.55 15.23 -1.89
CA VAL A 375 18.64 13.78 -1.92
C VAL A 375 20.09 13.31 -1.90
N ARG A 376 20.40 12.31 -1.08
CA ARG A 376 21.73 11.70 -0.99
C ARG A 376 21.65 10.18 -0.94
N SER A 377 22.48 9.51 -1.74
CA SER A 377 22.70 8.08 -1.58
C SER A 377 23.32 7.79 -0.20
N HIS A 378 22.87 6.70 0.42
CA HIS A 378 23.32 6.30 1.75
C HIS A 378 24.67 5.56 1.65
N VAL A 379 25.74 6.33 1.47
CA VAL A 379 27.11 5.83 1.28
C VAL A 379 28.12 6.57 2.16
N ASN A 380 29.23 5.95 2.48
CA ASN A 380 30.33 6.58 3.26
C ASN A 380 31.18 7.57 2.46
N ASP A 381 31.11 7.49 1.12
CA ASP A 381 31.96 8.27 0.22
C ASP A 381 31.65 9.78 0.18
N LEU A 382 30.56 10.18 0.84
CA LEU A 382 30.15 11.60 0.93
C LEU A 382 30.70 12.33 2.16
N LYS A 383 31.65 11.73 2.88
CA LYS A 383 32.29 12.39 4.02
C LYS A 383 32.96 13.70 3.57
N GLY A 384 32.68 14.81 4.27
CA GLY A 384 33.20 16.12 3.93
C GLY A 384 32.47 16.83 2.76
N GLN A 385 31.55 16.14 2.09
CA GLN A 385 30.78 16.71 0.97
C GLN A 385 29.74 17.70 1.49
N LYS A 386 29.97 18.99 1.28
CA LYS A 386 29.01 20.04 1.57
C LYS A 386 27.83 19.97 0.59
N PRO A 387 26.62 20.43 1.00
CA PRO A 387 25.46 20.55 0.12
C PRO A 387 25.77 21.36 -1.14
N SER A 388 25.23 20.95 -2.25
CA SER A 388 25.38 21.62 -3.54
C SER A 388 24.15 21.40 -4.44
N ALA A 389 24.08 22.15 -5.54
CA ALA A 389 23.00 22.00 -6.52
C ALA A 389 22.86 20.59 -7.12
N LYS A 390 23.89 19.72 -6.99
CA LYS A 390 23.85 18.33 -7.50
C LYS A 390 22.87 17.42 -6.74
N GLU A 391 22.47 17.80 -5.53
CA GLU A 391 21.54 17.02 -4.68
C GLU A 391 20.10 17.47 -4.82
N LEU A 392 19.87 18.56 -5.56
CA LEU A 392 18.56 19.17 -5.65
C LEU A 392 17.70 18.45 -6.69
N MET A 393 16.45 18.26 -6.33
CA MET A 393 15.40 17.91 -7.27
C MET A 393 14.11 18.66 -6.95
N SER A 394 13.17 18.67 -7.89
CA SER A 394 11.86 19.25 -7.62
C SER A 394 11.07 18.34 -6.66
N ILE A 395 10.13 18.94 -5.92
CA ILE A 395 9.22 18.13 -5.09
C ILE A 395 8.42 17.17 -5.95
N ALA A 396 8.00 17.58 -7.16
CA ALA A 396 7.27 16.69 -8.07
C ALA A 396 8.12 15.51 -8.55
N ASP A 397 9.43 15.65 -8.72
CA ASP A 397 10.33 14.54 -9.03
C ASP A 397 10.49 13.59 -7.84
N LEU A 398 10.60 14.14 -6.64
CA LEU A 398 10.63 13.34 -5.41
C LEU A 398 9.30 12.57 -5.21
N GLU A 399 8.14 13.20 -5.49
CA GLU A 399 6.83 12.55 -5.44
C GLU A 399 6.77 11.36 -6.41
N ARG A 400 7.27 11.51 -7.64
CA ARG A 400 7.33 10.41 -8.62
C ARG A 400 8.28 9.29 -8.19
N LEU A 401 9.38 9.64 -7.55
CA LEU A 401 10.36 8.67 -7.09
C LEU A 401 9.86 7.85 -5.90
N THR A 402 9.22 8.51 -4.93
CA THR A 402 8.84 7.90 -3.65
C THR A 402 7.41 7.39 -3.59
N GLY A 403 6.54 7.85 -4.51
CA GLY A 403 5.11 7.55 -4.49
C GLY A 403 4.29 8.37 -3.48
N PHE A 404 4.94 9.19 -2.64
CA PHE A 404 4.25 10.05 -1.67
C PHE A 404 3.91 11.41 -2.27
N THR A 405 2.84 12.04 -1.82
CA THR A 405 2.47 13.41 -2.18
C THR A 405 2.80 14.35 -1.03
N PHE A 406 3.70 15.30 -1.24
CA PHE A 406 4.17 16.24 -0.23
C PHE A 406 3.40 17.56 -0.26
N PHE A 407 3.27 18.20 0.90
CA PHE A 407 2.65 19.50 1.09
C PHE A 407 1.25 19.68 0.44
N PRO A 408 0.34 18.69 0.52
CA PRO A 408 -0.99 18.77 -0.09
C PRO A 408 -1.83 19.92 0.50
N ASN A 409 -1.53 20.32 1.75
CA ASN A 409 -2.23 21.36 2.47
C ASN A 409 -1.71 22.79 2.17
N VAL A 410 -0.77 22.91 1.23
CA VAL A 410 -0.24 24.19 0.74
C VAL A 410 -0.45 24.27 -0.77
N PRO A 411 -1.64 24.71 -1.23
CA PRO A 411 -2.06 24.57 -2.62
C PRO A 411 -1.16 25.31 -3.62
N ASN A 412 -0.48 26.38 -3.17
CA ASN A 412 0.41 27.19 -4.00
C ASN A 412 1.89 26.79 -3.85
N ALA A 413 2.24 25.67 -3.22
CA ALA A 413 3.61 25.20 -3.15
C ALA A 413 4.19 24.97 -4.57
N PRO A 414 5.34 25.59 -4.93
CA PRO A 414 5.91 25.53 -6.29
C PRO A 414 6.63 24.20 -6.55
N LYS A 415 5.91 23.08 -6.50
CA LYS A 415 6.45 21.70 -6.51
C LYS A 415 7.23 21.32 -7.77
N ASN A 416 6.89 21.91 -8.91
CA ASN A 416 7.48 21.56 -10.21
C ASN A 416 8.80 22.24 -10.50
N THR A 417 9.16 23.27 -9.72
CA THR A 417 10.33 24.10 -9.99
C THR A 417 11.05 24.46 -8.69
N PHE A 418 12.35 24.65 -8.78
CA PHE A 418 13.18 25.21 -7.70
C PHE A 418 14.29 26.06 -8.29
N SER A 419 14.91 26.92 -7.48
CA SER A 419 16.15 27.64 -7.80
C SER A 419 17.18 27.32 -6.73
N ALA A 420 18.35 26.84 -7.12
CA ALA A 420 19.46 26.62 -6.18
C ALA A 420 19.85 27.90 -5.43
N SER A 421 19.81 29.04 -6.11
CA SER A 421 20.12 30.34 -5.49
C SER A 421 19.11 30.80 -4.43
N ASP A 422 17.83 30.36 -4.52
CA ASP A 422 16.84 30.60 -3.46
C ASP A 422 17.25 29.92 -2.15
N TRP A 423 18.05 28.87 -2.23
CA TRP A 423 18.55 28.08 -1.10
C TRP A 423 20.02 28.42 -0.76
N GLY A 424 20.67 29.35 -1.46
CA GLY A 424 22.06 29.75 -1.20
C GLY A 424 23.11 28.79 -1.77
N LEU A 425 22.79 28.09 -2.85
CA LEU A 425 23.64 27.10 -3.55
C LEU A 425 23.94 27.52 -4.99
#